data_db9453890168c4f7fcba32a8830b6812
#
_entry.id   db9453890168c4f7fcba32a8830b6812
#
_cell.length_a   1.000
_cell.length_b   1.000
_cell.length_c   1.000
_cell.angle_alpha   90.00
_cell.angle_beta   90.00
_cell.angle_gamma   90.00
#
_symmetry.space_group_name_H-M   'P 1'
#
loop_
_entity.id
_entity.type
_entity.pdbx_description
1 polymer ?
#
loop_
_entity_poly.entity_id
_entity_poly.type
_entity_poly.pdbx_seq_one_letter_code
_entity_poly.pdbx_strand_id
1 'polypeptide(L)'
;MLFRSGLDSIPGGGGEILVQRVRDYAAPKKAGADRWLEMMEIAHQEGMKTSVTMMYGLGETLAERIEHLDRVRELQSRTGGFTAFITWPLQPENTPEFSHMQKTDATEYLRTVAISRIVLDNVPNLQSSWVTMGMKVGQMALRYGCNDFGSLMIEENVVSAANTTYRTTTDEMERLITDAGFIAARRRQDYTILPITSSAVAA
;
A
#
# COMPACT_ATOMS: atom_id res chain seq x y z
N MET A 1 7.29 -22.92 -10.76
CA MET A 1 7.30 -23.95 -9.70
C MET A 1 6.43 -23.55 -8.51
N LEU A 2 6.56 -22.36 -7.94
CA LEU A 2 5.75 -21.90 -6.78
C LEU A 2 4.24 -21.89 -7.05
N PHE A 3 3.81 -21.42 -8.21
CA PHE A 3 2.39 -21.43 -8.62
C PHE A 3 1.77 -22.84 -8.58
N ARG A 4 2.50 -23.85 -9.07
CA ARG A 4 2.04 -25.24 -9.04
C ARG A 4 2.00 -25.84 -7.62
N SER A 5 2.60 -25.16 -6.64
CA SER A 5 2.59 -25.55 -5.22
C SER A 5 1.46 -24.90 -4.42
N GLY A 6 0.52 -24.19 -5.09
CA GLY A 6 -0.64 -23.59 -4.46
C GLY A 6 -0.40 -22.16 -3.92
N LEU A 7 0.61 -21.44 -4.43
CA LEU A 7 0.78 -20.01 -4.13
C LEU A 7 -0.21 -19.20 -4.99
N ASP A 8 -1.12 -18.46 -4.34
CA ASP A 8 -2.18 -17.71 -5.02
C ASP A 8 -1.75 -16.28 -5.41
N SER A 9 -0.92 -15.64 -4.60
CA SER A 9 -0.48 -14.26 -4.83
C SER A 9 0.84 -13.94 -4.12
N ILE A 10 1.48 -12.86 -4.54
CA ILE A 10 2.68 -12.33 -3.88
C ILE A 10 2.36 -10.92 -3.36
N PRO A 11 2.57 -10.64 -2.04
CA PRO A 11 2.43 -9.30 -1.52
C PRO A 11 3.54 -8.38 -2.03
N GLY A 12 3.28 -7.07 -2.08
CA GLY A 12 4.22 -6.06 -2.57
C GLY A 12 5.42 -5.76 -1.66
N GLY A 13 5.60 -6.55 -0.62
CA GLY A 13 6.71 -6.39 0.32
C GLY A 13 8.08 -6.40 -0.37
N GLY A 14 9.00 -5.59 0.14
CA GLY A 14 10.32 -5.42 -0.46
C GLY A 14 10.37 -4.40 -1.61
N GLY A 15 9.24 -3.82 -2.00
CA GLY A 15 9.19 -2.75 -2.99
C GLY A 15 9.89 -1.47 -2.51
N GLU A 16 9.72 -1.10 -1.24
CA GLU A 16 10.13 0.18 -0.63
C GLU A 16 10.07 1.34 -1.64
N ILE A 17 11.22 1.85 -2.07
CA ILE A 17 11.35 2.76 -3.24
C ILE A 17 12.13 2.02 -4.34
N LEU A 18 11.56 1.93 -5.54
CA LEU A 18 12.18 1.24 -6.69
C LEU A 18 13.20 2.12 -7.43
N VAL A 19 14.01 2.84 -6.66
CA VAL A 19 15.16 3.63 -7.12
C VAL A 19 16.42 3.08 -6.45
N GLN A 20 17.40 2.67 -7.22
CA GLN A 20 18.53 1.89 -6.72
C GLN A 20 19.31 2.62 -5.62
N ARG A 21 19.55 3.93 -5.78
CA ARG A 21 20.24 4.74 -4.75
C ARG A 21 19.57 4.64 -3.38
N VAL A 22 18.26 4.74 -3.33
CA VAL A 22 17.50 4.67 -2.08
C VAL A 22 17.53 3.26 -1.50
N ARG A 23 17.45 2.25 -2.37
CA ARG A 23 17.51 0.84 -1.95
C ARG A 23 18.85 0.46 -1.37
N ASP A 24 19.93 0.92 -1.96
CA ASP A 24 21.31 0.66 -1.47
C ASP A 24 21.51 1.22 -0.06
N TYR A 25 20.85 2.33 0.25
CA TYR A 25 20.86 2.91 1.59
C TYR A 25 19.87 2.22 2.55
N ALA A 26 18.60 2.10 2.16
CA ALA A 26 17.53 1.70 3.07
C ALA A 26 17.37 0.19 3.20
N ALA A 27 17.74 -0.58 2.17
CA ALA A 27 17.52 -2.02 2.11
C ALA A 27 18.63 -2.77 1.36
N PRO A 28 19.91 -2.61 1.76
CA PRO A 28 21.08 -3.11 1.00
C PRO A 28 21.13 -4.65 0.87
N LYS A 29 20.38 -5.35 1.72
CA LYS A 29 20.29 -6.82 1.68
C LYS A 29 19.12 -7.35 0.84
N LYS A 30 18.24 -6.47 0.33
CA LYS A 30 17.10 -6.85 -0.50
C LYS A 30 17.47 -6.80 -1.99
N ALA A 31 16.65 -7.43 -2.81
CA ALA A 31 16.81 -7.38 -4.27
C ALA A 31 16.84 -5.93 -4.78
N GLY A 32 17.66 -5.63 -5.76
CA GLY A 32 17.69 -4.34 -6.44
C GLY A 32 16.35 -4.01 -7.10
N ALA A 33 16.17 -2.75 -7.49
CA ALA A 33 14.90 -2.27 -8.05
C ALA A 33 14.49 -3.05 -9.32
N ASP A 34 15.42 -3.22 -10.26
CA ASP A 34 15.15 -3.93 -11.52
C ASP A 34 14.84 -5.41 -11.27
N ARG A 35 15.56 -6.04 -10.36
CA ARG A 35 15.34 -7.45 -10.03
C ARG A 35 14.00 -7.66 -9.35
N TRP A 36 13.55 -6.72 -8.51
CA TRP A 36 12.22 -6.78 -7.90
C TRP A 36 11.13 -6.70 -8.96
N LEU A 37 11.23 -5.74 -9.91
CA LEU A 37 10.27 -5.60 -11.01
C LEU A 37 10.26 -6.82 -11.93
N GLU A 38 11.42 -7.37 -12.28
CA GLU A 38 11.55 -8.59 -13.06
C GLU A 38 10.83 -9.77 -12.41
N MET A 39 10.99 -9.94 -11.10
CA MET A 39 10.31 -11.00 -10.37
C MET A 39 8.79 -10.83 -10.39
N MET A 40 8.27 -9.59 -10.25
CA MET A 40 6.84 -9.33 -10.35
C MET A 40 6.34 -9.57 -11.79
N GLU A 41 7.11 -9.17 -12.80
CA GLU A 41 6.76 -9.43 -14.21
C GLU A 41 6.65 -10.93 -14.50
N ILE A 42 7.62 -11.72 -14.04
CA ILE A 42 7.58 -13.19 -14.16
C ILE A 42 6.34 -13.77 -13.46
N ALA A 43 6.04 -13.31 -12.24
CA ALA A 43 4.85 -13.74 -11.51
C ALA A 43 3.57 -13.44 -12.29
N HIS A 44 3.46 -12.25 -12.87
CA HIS A 44 2.32 -11.84 -13.68
C HIS A 44 2.19 -12.68 -14.98
N GLN A 45 3.31 -13.00 -15.64
CA GLN A 45 3.33 -13.85 -16.84
C GLN A 45 2.89 -15.29 -16.53
N GLU A 46 3.18 -15.78 -15.33
CA GLU A 46 2.70 -17.07 -14.83
C GLU A 46 1.22 -17.02 -14.37
N GLY A 47 0.51 -15.89 -14.55
CA GLY A 47 -0.90 -15.71 -14.19
C GLY A 47 -1.15 -15.33 -12.73
N MET A 48 -0.10 -15.10 -11.94
CA MET A 48 -0.23 -14.73 -10.54
C MET A 48 -0.56 -13.24 -10.40
N LYS A 49 -1.44 -12.88 -9.47
CA LYS A 49 -1.71 -11.51 -9.10
C LYS A 49 -0.84 -11.09 -7.91
N THR A 50 -0.43 -9.84 -7.90
CA THR A 50 0.41 -9.30 -6.82
C THR A 50 -0.11 -7.94 -6.36
N SER A 51 0.34 -7.47 -5.21
CA SER A 51 0.24 -6.06 -4.84
C SER A 51 1.59 -5.37 -5.01
N VAL A 52 1.61 -4.06 -4.88
CA VAL A 52 2.84 -3.28 -4.86
C VAL A 52 2.78 -2.23 -3.76
N THR A 53 3.89 -2.01 -3.09
CA THR A 53 4.00 -1.05 -1.99
C THR A 53 5.06 0.00 -2.28
N MET A 54 4.86 1.21 -1.75
CA MET A 54 5.89 2.23 -1.63
C MET A 54 6.05 2.59 -0.16
N MET A 55 7.21 2.31 0.43
CA MET A 55 7.58 2.84 1.75
C MET A 55 8.50 4.05 1.54
N TYR A 56 8.11 5.21 2.02
CA TYR A 56 8.82 6.45 1.81
C TYR A 56 9.16 7.16 3.14
N GLY A 57 9.95 8.24 3.07
CA GLY A 57 10.55 8.87 4.25
C GLY A 57 11.95 8.31 4.57
N LEU A 58 12.58 7.68 3.56
CA LEU A 58 13.90 7.03 3.63
C LEU A 58 15.03 7.93 3.09
N GLY A 59 14.78 9.25 2.97
CA GLY A 59 15.73 10.20 2.38
C GLY A 59 15.69 10.24 0.84
N GLU A 60 14.63 9.74 0.25
CA GLU A 60 14.32 9.91 -1.17
C GLU A 60 13.85 11.33 -1.47
N THR A 61 14.05 11.78 -2.70
CA THR A 61 13.48 13.00 -3.26
C THR A 61 12.06 12.77 -3.79
N LEU A 62 11.31 13.83 -4.02
CA LEU A 62 10.00 13.73 -4.70
C LEU A 62 10.12 13.16 -6.11
N ALA A 63 11.19 13.49 -6.83
CA ALA A 63 11.46 12.90 -8.15
C ALA A 63 11.63 11.38 -8.09
N GLU A 64 12.31 10.88 -7.08
CA GLU A 64 12.50 9.44 -6.88
C GLU A 64 11.20 8.73 -6.47
N ARG A 65 10.28 9.40 -5.76
CA ARG A 65 8.92 8.86 -5.55
C ARG A 65 8.16 8.76 -6.88
N ILE A 66 8.25 9.77 -7.73
CA ILE A 66 7.63 9.73 -9.06
C ILE A 66 8.25 8.63 -9.92
N GLU A 67 9.57 8.48 -9.93
CA GLU A 67 10.26 7.40 -10.63
C GLU A 67 9.75 6.03 -10.17
N HIS A 68 9.57 5.81 -8.85
CA HIS A 68 8.95 4.59 -8.34
C HIS A 68 7.56 4.35 -8.95
N LEU A 69 6.71 5.39 -8.94
CA LEU A 69 5.35 5.29 -9.48
C LEU A 69 5.35 5.04 -10.98
N ASP A 70 6.22 5.70 -11.74
CA ASP A 70 6.35 5.48 -13.19
C ASP A 70 6.77 4.05 -13.51
N ARG A 71 7.73 3.50 -12.80
CA ARG A 71 8.19 2.12 -12.97
C ARG A 71 7.07 1.11 -12.67
N VAL A 72 6.28 1.35 -11.63
CA VAL A 72 5.10 0.53 -11.31
C VAL A 72 4.05 0.64 -12.40
N ARG A 73 3.74 1.86 -12.85
CA ARG A 73 2.77 2.13 -13.91
C ARG A 73 3.15 1.45 -15.22
N GLU A 74 4.42 1.52 -15.57
CA GLU A 74 4.97 0.89 -16.78
C GLU A 74 4.82 -0.64 -16.73
N LEU A 75 5.20 -1.28 -15.63
CA LEU A 75 5.02 -2.72 -15.47
C LEU A 75 3.54 -3.10 -15.47
N GLN A 76 2.68 -2.34 -14.80
CA GLN A 76 1.24 -2.55 -14.82
C GLN A 76 0.66 -2.44 -16.24
N SER A 77 1.11 -1.48 -17.03
CA SER A 77 0.66 -1.33 -18.42
C SER A 77 1.01 -2.53 -19.33
N ARG A 78 2.13 -3.20 -19.03
CA ARG A 78 2.54 -4.40 -19.76
C ARG A 78 1.84 -5.67 -19.28
N THR A 79 1.53 -5.77 -18.00
CA THR A 79 1.16 -7.06 -17.41
C THR A 79 -0.26 -7.10 -16.82
N GLY A 80 -0.78 -5.97 -16.34
CA GLY A 80 -2.07 -5.91 -15.63
C GLY A 80 -2.11 -6.76 -14.35
N GLY A 81 -0.95 -7.08 -13.78
CA GLY A 81 -0.84 -8.05 -12.68
C GLY A 81 -1.00 -7.46 -11.27
N PHE A 82 -0.76 -6.15 -11.10
CA PHE A 82 -0.95 -5.52 -9.79
C PHE A 82 -2.43 -5.30 -9.49
N THR A 83 -2.89 -5.86 -8.38
CA THR A 83 -4.27 -5.69 -7.88
C THR A 83 -4.43 -4.45 -7.05
N ALA A 84 -3.39 -4.03 -6.34
CA ALA A 84 -3.42 -2.86 -5.48
C ALA A 84 -2.05 -2.23 -5.29
N PHE A 85 -2.07 -0.93 -5.03
CA PHE A 85 -0.94 -0.15 -4.57
C PHE A 85 -1.18 0.34 -3.15
N ILE A 86 -0.17 0.22 -2.28
CA ILE A 86 -0.22 0.69 -0.90
C ILE A 86 0.97 1.60 -0.66
N THR A 87 0.73 2.86 -0.31
CA THR A 87 1.79 3.77 0.13
C THR A 87 1.75 3.92 1.65
N TRP A 88 2.89 3.80 2.31
CA TRP A 88 3.02 3.92 3.74
C TRP A 88 4.34 4.59 4.14
N PRO A 89 4.29 5.54 5.07
CA PRO A 89 5.49 6.23 5.50
C PRO A 89 6.30 5.42 6.50
N LEU A 90 7.61 5.61 6.47
CA LEU A 90 8.52 5.13 7.50
C LEU A 90 8.03 5.55 8.89
N GLN A 91 8.10 4.63 9.84
CA GLN A 91 7.92 4.91 11.26
C GLN A 91 9.29 4.90 11.93
N PRO A 92 9.93 6.06 12.13
CA PRO A 92 11.32 6.11 12.62
C PRO A 92 11.45 5.79 14.11
N GLU A 93 10.37 5.91 14.89
CA GLU A 93 10.39 5.62 16.32
C GLU A 93 10.76 4.15 16.55
N ASN A 94 11.69 3.92 17.48
CA ASN A 94 12.24 2.60 17.81
C ASN A 94 12.88 1.84 16.63
N THR A 95 13.28 2.55 15.56
CA THR A 95 14.03 1.99 14.44
C THR A 95 15.44 2.57 14.47
N PRO A 96 16.45 1.89 15.06
CA PRO A 96 17.77 2.48 15.34
C PRO A 96 18.45 3.09 14.12
N GLU A 97 18.39 2.40 12.96
CA GLU A 97 19.02 2.86 11.73
C GLU A 97 18.37 4.15 11.16
N PHE A 98 17.08 4.38 11.44
CA PHE A 98 16.28 5.46 10.86
C PHE A 98 15.73 6.46 11.89
N SER A 99 16.15 6.35 13.17
CA SER A 99 15.68 7.23 14.25
C SER A 99 15.96 8.72 14.03
N HIS A 100 16.92 9.03 13.16
CA HIS A 100 17.27 10.40 12.76
C HIS A 100 16.37 10.95 11.64
N MET A 101 15.54 10.12 11.02
CA MET A 101 14.62 10.55 9.97
C MET A 101 13.42 11.27 10.56
N GLN A 102 12.89 12.23 9.82
CA GLN A 102 11.69 12.94 10.21
C GLN A 102 10.45 12.07 9.95
N LYS A 103 9.58 11.98 10.95
CA LYS A 103 8.28 11.32 10.78
C LYS A 103 7.42 12.09 9.78
N THR A 104 6.84 11.37 8.84
CA THR A 104 5.90 11.92 7.87
C THR A 104 4.61 12.36 8.55
N ASP A 105 4.15 13.58 8.27
CA ASP A 105 2.87 14.09 8.74
C ASP A 105 1.69 13.67 7.82
N ALA A 106 0.48 13.99 8.27
CA ALA A 106 -0.74 13.66 7.53
C ALA A 106 -0.83 14.38 6.18
N THR A 107 -0.33 15.61 6.08
CA THR A 107 -0.36 16.42 4.86
C THR A 107 0.49 15.78 3.76
N GLU A 108 1.70 15.40 4.12
CA GLU A 108 2.63 14.73 3.20
C GLU A 108 2.10 13.35 2.77
N TYR A 109 1.50 12.61 3.70
CA TYR A 109 0.86 11.33 3.38
C TYR A 109 -0.28 11.52 2.36
N LEU A 110 -1.23 12.42 2.64
CA LEU A 110 -2.38 12.65 1.76
C LEU A 110 -1.96 13.19 0.39
N ARG A 111 -0.94 14.06 0.33
CA ARG A 111 -0.35 14.51 -0.93
C ARG A 111 0.25 13.34 -1.72
N THR A 112 0.98 12.45 -1.06
CA THR A 112 1.57 11.27 -1.70
C THR A 112 0.48 10.33 -2.22
N VAL A 113 -0.59 10.10 -1.47
CA VAL A 113 -1.77 9.33 -1.92
C VAL A 113 -2.38 9.94 -3.18
N ALA A 114 -2.64 11.25 -3.18
CA ALA A 114 -3.25 11.94 -4.32
C ALA A 114 -2.37 11.84 -5.59
N ILE A 115 -1.07 12.08 -5.46
CA ILE A 115 -0.11 11.94 -6.57
C ILE A 115 -0.10 10.49 -7.06
N SER A 116 -0.05 9.52 -6.15
CA SER A 116 -0.08 8.10 -6.51
C SER A 116 -1.32 7.73 -7.30
N ARG A 117 -2.51 8.23 -6.94
CA ARG A 117 -3.74 7.99 -7.70
C ARG A 117 -3.70 8.62 -9.09
N ILE A 118 -3.12 9.81 -9.24
CA ILE A 118 -3.00 10.48 -10.54
C ILE A 118 -2.04 9.71 -11.46
N VAL A 119 -0.90 9.29 -10.93
CA VAL A 119 0.13 8.58 -11.72
C VAL A 119 -0.29 7.14 -12.01
N LEU A 120 -0.83 6.43 -11.03
CA LEU A 120 -1.24 5.03 -11.14
C LEU A 120 -2.71 4.89 -11.56
N ASP A 121 -3.11 5.55 -12.64
CA ASP A 121 -4.47 5.47 -13.18
C ASP A 121 -4.86 4.05 -13.67
N ASN A 122 -3.88 3.23 -13.96
CA ASN A 122 -4.01 1.84 -14.40
C ASN A 122 -3.96 0.79 -13.27
N VAL A 123 -3.71 1.18 -12.02
CA VAL A 123 -3.81 0.28 -10.86
C VAL A 123 -5.20 0.43 -10.23
N PRO A 124 -6.01 -0.65 -10.19
CA PRO A 124 -7.41 -0.54 -9.82
C PRO A 124 -7.64 -0.06 -8.38
N ASN A 125 -6.80 -0.51 -7.45
CA ASN A 125 -7.00 -0.24 -6.03
C ASN A 125 -5.82 0.51 -5.42
N LEU A 126 -6.12 1.63 -4.72
CA LEU A 126 -5.21 2.29 -3.80
C LEU A 126 -5.70 2.07 -2.38
N GLN A 127 -4.86 1.40 -1.58
CA GLN A 127 -5.20 1.10 -0.20
C GLN A 127 -4.68 2.18 0.74
N SER A 128 -5.54 2.59 1.67
CA SER A 128 -5.19 3.49 2.77
C SER A 128 -4.28 2.79 3.79
N SER A 129 -3.31 3.52 4.32
CA SER A 129 -2.38 3.01 5.34
C SER A 129 -2.79 3.49 6.75
N TRP A 130 -4.02 3.11 7.18
CA TRP A 130 -4.52 3.48 8.50
C TRP A 130 -3.66 2.92 9.65
N VAL A 131 -2.98 1.79 9.43
CA VAL A 131 -2.12 1.16 10.42
C VAL A 131 -0.95 2.08 10.82
N THR A 132 -0.41 2.86 9.87
CA THR A 132 0.68 3.81 10.13
C THR A 132 0.20 5.21 10.48
N MET A 133 -0.91 5.64 9.88
CA MET A 133 -1.37 7.04 9.94
C MET A 133 -2.56 7.27 10.89
N GLY A 134 -3.17 6.19 11.38
CA GLY A 134 -4.38 6.24 12.20
C GLY A 134 -5.66 6.34 11.37
N MET A 135 -6.78 6.02 12.03
CA MET A 135 -8.09 5.86 11.39
C MET A 135 -8.61 7.15 10.74
N LYS A 136 -8.40 8.31 11.37
CA LYS A 136 -8.87 9.60 10.84
C LYS A 136 -8.17 9.99 9.55
N VAL A 137 -6.85 9.81 9.49
CA VAL A 137 -6.07 10.09 8.27
C VAL A 137 -6.39 9.03 7.21
N GLY A 138 -6.59 7.77 7.61
CA GLY A 138 -7.08 6.71 6.73
C GLY A 138 -8.43 7.05 6.09
N GLN A 139 -9.37 7.59 6.86
CA GLN A 139 -10.66 8.06 6.34
C GLN A 139 -10.49 9.21 5.34
N MET A 140 -9.66 10.20 5.67
CA MET A 140 -9.38 11.30 4.74
C MET A 140 -8.75 10.82 3.43
N ALA A 141 -7.90 9.79 3.47
CA ALA A 141 -7.24 9.24 2.28
C ALA A 141 -8.25 8.73 1.22
N LEU A 142 -9.46 8.34 1.61
CA LEU A 142 -10.53 7.99 0.67
C LEU A 142 -10.91 9.18 -0.24
N ARG A 143 -10.86 10.39 0.29
CA ARG A 143 -11.11 11.62 -0.49
C ARG A 143 -9.91 12.08 -1.31
N TYR A 144 -8.74 11.49 -1.06
CA TYR A 144 -7.49 11.78 -1.76
C TYR A 144 -7.12 10.71 -2.80
N GLY A 145 -8.01 9.73 -3.05
CA GLY A 145 -7.85 8.77 -4.13
C GLY A 145 -7.75 7.30 -3.72
N CYS A 146 -7.72 6.99 -2.42
CA CYS A 146 -7.90 5.62 -1.96
C CYS A 146 -9.33 5.15 -2.20
N ASN A 147 -9.47 3.89 -2.61
CA ASN A 147 -10.76 3.19 -2.75
C ASN A 147 -10.79 1.88 -1.98
N ASP A 148 -9.76 1.62 -1.19
CA ASP A 148 -9.64 0.48 -0.30
C ASP A 148 -9.16 0.97 1.08
N PHE A 149 -9.93 0.70 2.13
CA PHE A 149 -9.54 1.08 3.48
C PHE A 149 -8.50 0.11 4.08
N GLY A 150 -8.31 -1.05 3.45
CA GLY A 150 -7.47 -2.12 3.94
C GLY A 150 -8.23 -3.19 4.71
N SER A 151 -7.53 -3.98 5.50
CA SER A 151 -8.08 -5.08 6.29
C SER A 151 -7.82 -4.88 7.77
N LEU A 152 -8.61 -5.58 8.61
CA LEU A 152 -8.27 -5.75 10.01
C LEU A 152 -6.99 -6.58 10.13
N MET A 153 -6.12 -6.18 11.05
CA MET A 153 -4.93 -6.95 11.37
C MET A 153 -5.26 -8.01 12.40
N ILE A 154 -4.99 -9.28 12.07
CA ILE A 154 -5.04 -10.39 13.04
C ILE A 154 -3.91 -10.20 14.05
N GLU A 155 -2.70 -9.98 13.53
CA GLU A 155 -1.52 -9.58 14.29
C GLU A 155 -0.79 -8.48 13.50
N GLU A 156 -0.35 -7.44 14.19
CA GLU A 156 0.46 -6.39 13.62
C GLU A 156 1.72 -6.24 14.48
N ASN A 157 2.83 -6.78 13.97
CA ASN A 157 4.10 -6.83 14.68
C ASN A 157 5.17 -5.91 14.06
N VAL A 158 4.93 -5.37 12.87
CA VAL A 158 5.92 -4.56 12.15
C VAL A 158 5.88 -3.11 12.61
N VAL A 159 4.74 -2.44 12.47
CA VAL A 159 4.61 -1.03 12.89
C VAL A 159 4.43 -0.90 14.41
N SER A 160 3.94 -1.93 15.09
CA SER A 160 3.88 -1.94 16.55
C SER A 160 5.27 -1.99 17.18
N ALA A 161 6.24 -2.66 16.55
CA ALA A 161 7.64 -2.61 16.96
C ALA A 161 8.21 -1.18 16.88
N ALA A 162 7.70 -0.35 15.97
CA ALA A 162 8.02 1.07 15.85
C ALA A 162 7.07 1.97 16.67
N ASN A 163 6.42 1.42 17.71
CA ASN A 163 5.53 2.12 18.64
C ASN A 163 4.23 2.69 18.03
N THR A 164 3.78 2.15 16.91
CA THR A 164 2.51 2.53 16.28
C THR A 164 1.47 1.43 16.49
N THR A 165 0.44 1.71 17.30
CA THR A 165 -0.50 0.69 17.79
C THR A 165 -1.96 1.04 17.54
N TYR A 166 -2.30 1.45 16.33
CA TYR A 166 -3.69 1.67 15.95
C TYR A 166 -4.45 0.34 15.85
N ARG A 167 -5.66 0.31 16.40
CA ARG A 167 -6.58 -0.83 16.31
C ARG A 167 -7.94 -0.34 15.87
N THR A 168 -8.71 -1.21 15.25
CA THR A 168 -10.06 -0.92 14.78
C THR A 168 -10.90 -2.19 14.71
N THR A 169 -12.20 -2.01 14.52
CA THR A 169 -13.17 -3.08 14.27
C THR A 169 -13.77 -2.93 12.86
N THR A 170 -14.42 -3.98 12.38
CA THR A 170 -15.16 -3.93 11.12
C THR A 170 -16.20 -2.83 11.12
N ASP A 171 -16.98 -2.72 12.20
CA ASP A 171 -18.06 -1.73 12.32
C ASP A 171 -17.52 -0.30 12.31
N GLU A 172 -16.37 -0.08 12.97
CA GLU A 172 -15.72 1.23 12.92
C GLU A 172 -15.20 1.56 11.52
N MET A 173 -14.61 0.61 10.81
CA MET A 173 -14.18 0.81 9.42
C MET A 173 -15.37 1.15 8.51
N GLU A 174 -16.46 0.37 8.59
CA GLU A 174 -17.68 0.59 7.80
C GLU A 174 -18.29 1.97 8.10
N ARG A 175 -18.37 2.36 9.38
CA ARG A 175 -18.81 3.68 9.79
C ARG A 175 -17.93 4.79 9.20
N LEU A 176 -16.61 4.68 9.29
CA LEU A 176 -15.68 5.69 8.76
C LEU A 176 -15.78 5.84 7.24
N ILE A 177 -15.98 4.74 6.51
CA ILE A 177 -16.19 4.78 5.06
C ILE A 177 -17.50 5.49 4.74
N THR A 178 -18.59 5.17 5.46
CA THR A 178 -19.91 5.77 5.28
C THR A 178 -19.91 7.26 5.65
N ASP A 179 -19.31 7.63 6.78
CA ASP A 179 -19.15 9.03 7.21
C ASP A 179 -18.31 9.86 6.21
N ALA A 180 -17.41 9.22 5.46
CA ALA A 180 -16.70 9.86 4.36
C ALA A 180 -17.55 10.00 3.08
N GLY A 181 -18.79 9.53 3.06
CA GLY A 181 -19.73 9.62 1.94
C GLY A 181 -19.52 8.55 0.86
N PHE A 182 -18.99 7.40 1.24
CA PHE A 182 -18.81 6.25 0.35
C PHE A 182 -19.65 5.06 0.82
N ILE A 183 -19.91 4.11 -0.07
CA ILE A 183 -20.57 2.86 0.27
C ILE A 183 -19.51 1.87 0.77
N ALA A 184 -19.68 1.41 2.02
CA ALA A 184 -18.82 0.40 2.56
C ALA A 184 -19.14 -0.97 1.93
N ALA A 185 -18.11 -1.64 1.43
CA ALA A 185 -18.22 -2.99 0.88
C ALA A 185 -17.06 -3.85 1.38
N ARG A 186 -17.36 -5.07 1.77
CA ARG A 186 -16.33 -6.05 2.14
C ARG A 186 -15.79 -6.71 0.89
N ARG A 187 -14.51 -7.04 0.89
CA ARG A 187 -13.83 -7.76 -0.19
C ARG A 187 -13.06 -8.96 0.31
N ARG A 188 -12.79 -9.88 -0.60
CA ARG A 188 -11.81 -10.94 -0.39
C ARG A 188 -10.38 -10.44 -0.63
N GLN A 189 -9.41 -11.30 -0.38
CA GLN A 189 -8.00 -11.00 -0.62
C GLN A 189 -7.68 -10.84 -2.11
N ASP A 190 -8.41 -11.48 -2.98
CA ASP A 190 -8.33 -11.36 -4.43
C ASP A 190 -9.05 -10.13 -5.00
N TYR A 191 -9.51 -9.22 -4.14
CA TYR A 191 -10.28 -8.01 -4.45
C TYR A 191 -11.71 -8.26 -4.97
N THR A 192 -12.21 -9.49 -4.94
CA THR A 192 -13.63 -9.78 -5.21
C THR A 192 -14.51 -9.13 -4.15
N ILE A 193 -15.41 -8.24 -4.57
CA ILE A 193 -16.37 -7.58 -3.67
C ILE A 193 -17.43 -8.61 -3.25
N LEU A 194 -17.67 -8.70 -1.94
CA LEU A 194 -18.75 -9.50 -1.38
C LEU A 194 -20.09 -8.80 -1.54
N PRO A 195 -21.22 -9.54 -1.57
CA PRO A 195 -22.55 -8.94 -1.61
C PRO A 195 -22.74 -7.93 -0.48
N ILE A 196 -23.21 -6.72 -0.82
CA ILE A 196 -23.52 -5.70 0.17
C ILE A 196 -24.81 -6.11 0.87
N THR A 197 -24.74 -6.40 2.16
CA THR A 197 -25.93 -6.69 2.97
C THR A 197 -26.71 -5.38 3.21
N SER A 198 -28.02 -5.41 3.02
CA SER A 198 -28.92 -4.25 2.97
C SER A 198 -28.98 -3.36 4.22
N SER A 199 -28.25 -3.66 5.28
CA SER A 199 -28.11 -2.78 6.46
C SER A 199 -27.25 -1.53 6.21
N ALA A 200 -26.46 -1.48 5.14
CA ALA A 200 -25.56 -0.37 4.81
C ALA A 200 -26.18 0.69 3.89
N VAL A 201 -27.42 0.50 3.41
CA VAL A 201 -28.08 1.39 2.42
C VAL A 201 -29.12 2.32 3.06
N ALA A 202 -29.39 2.19 4.37
CA ALA A 202 -30.40 2.94 5.09
C ALA A 202 -29.79 3.91 6.12
N ALA A 203 -28.95 4.84 5.67
CA ALA A 203 -28.54 5.98 6.49
C ALA A 203 -28.39 7.24 5.61
#